data_0f8d97bd4e90d202bed4fb23c2d9e8a8
#
_entry.id   0f8d97bd4e90d202bed4fb23c2d9e8a8
#
_cell.length_a   1.000
_cell.length_b   1.000
_cell.length_c   1.000
_cell.angle_alpha   90.00
_cell.angle_beta   90.00
_cell.angle_gamma   90.00
#
_symmetry.space_group_name_H-M   'P 1'
#
loop_
_entity.id
_entity.type
_entity.pdbx_description
1 polymer ?
#
loop_
_entity_poly.entity_id
_entity_poly.type
_entity_poly.pdbx_seq_one_letter_code
_entity_poly.pdbx_strand_id
1 'polypeptide(L)'
;MQIAISQTIKNECKDYFYITLGLLLYTFGWTIFLLPYQIVTGGVTGIAAVIYYGTGIPIYLSYFLINAALLLAALKILGFKFMVKTIYAIIMLSVFLAVAQDWMIGEDGKMIQVLGEGQDFMSLVIGCLFTGLSLAVVFLHNGSTGGTDIIAAIVNKYHNISLGRVLIFVDLLIVGSSFFVFNAKPDFTTIDAVRKVVFGLCTMVIENLVLDYVMNAKRESVQFMIFSKKYQEIANAIGMQMDHGVTILDGHGWYTGNEMKVLCILAKKNESVTIFRIVKIIDPNAFVSQSSVIGVYGEGFDEMKVKIKEKDIKSIKS
;
A
#
# COMPACT_ATOMS: atom_id res chain seq x y z
N MET A 1 20.76 25.23 -6.87
CA MET A 1 21.27 23.86 -7.01
C MET A 1 21.53 23.18 -5.66
N GLN A 2 22.26 23.76 -4.70
CA GLN A 2 22.49 23.18 -3.36
C GLN A 2 21.21 22.94 -2.54
N ILE A 3 20.23 23.83 -2.57
CA ILE A 3 18.96 23.71 -1.84
C ILE A 3 18.13 22.52 -2.38
N ALA A 4 18.07 22.34 -3.68
CA ALA A 4 17.35 21.23 -4.32
C ALA A 4 18.00 19.87 -3.99
N ILE A 5 19.34 19.80 -3.96
CA ILE A 5 20.07 18.59 -3.58
C ILE A 5 19.82 18.23 -2.11
N SER A 6 19.84 19.23 -1.21
CA SER A 6 19.56 19.02 0.23
C SER A 6 18.13 18.50 0.47
N GLN A 7 17.14 19.04 -0.23
CA GLN A 7 15.75 18.57 -0.14
C GLN A 7 15.60 17.13 -0.67
N THR A 8 16.25 16.80 -1.79
CA THR A 8 16.23 15.44 -2.34
C THR A 8 16.83 14.43 -1.36
N ILE A 9 18.00 14.72 -0.76
CA ILE A 9 18.64 13.85 0.23
C ILE A 9 17.74 13.67 1.46
N LYS A 10 17.13 14.75 1.96
CA LYS A 10 16.21 14.70 3.10
C LYS A 10 15.00 13.82 2.83
N ASN A 11 14.44 13.90 1.61
CA ASN A 11 13.31 13.07 1.21
C ASN A 11 13.69 11.59 1.09
N GLU A 12 14.87 11.29 0.51
CA GLU A 12 15.36 9.91 0.43
C GLU A 12 15.62 9.33 1.83
N CYS A 13 16.26 10.05 2.74
CA CYS A 13 16.46 9.61 4.13
C CYS A 13 15.12 9.34 4.84
N LYS A 14 14.13 10.18 4.60
CA LYS A 14 12.78 10.00 5.12
C LYS A 14 12.14 8.72 4.58
N ASP A 15 12.29 8.45 3.29
CA ASP A 15 11.76 7.22 2.66
C ASP A 15 12.40 5.98 3.30
N TYR A 16 13.72 5.92 3.43
CA TYR A 16 14.40 4.79 4.08
C TYR A 16 13.98 4.58 5.54
N PHE A 17 13.78 5.67 6.29
CA PHE A 17 13.28 5.59 7.67
C PHE A 17 11.88 4.95 7.74
N TYR A 18 10.94 5.40 6.91
CA TYR A 18 9.59 4.84 6.90
C TYR A 18 9.54 3.41 6.33
N ILE A 19 10.39 3.09 5.34
CA ILE A 19 10.54 1.72 4.86
C ILE A 19 11.01 0.84 6.01
N THR A 20 12.05 1.23 6.76
CA THR A 20 12.55 0.46 7.91
C THR A 20 11.47 0.26 8.97
N LEU A 21 10.72 1.30 9.32
CA LEU A 21 9.62 1.21 10.27
C LEU A 21 8.51 0.27 9.78
N GLY A 22 8.18 0.34 8.49
CA GLY A 22 7.24 -0.59 7.86
C GLY A 22 7.74 -2.03 7.96
N LEU A 23 9.00 -2.30 7.64
CA LEU A 23 9.57 -3.65 7.71
C LEU A 23 9.60 -4.22 9.14
N LEU A 24 9.87 -3.38 10.15
CA LEU A 24 9.75 -3.77 11.55
C LEU A 24 8.30 -4.16 11.91
N LEU A 25 7.34 -3.36 11.47
CA LEU A 25 5.92 -3.63 11.69
C LEU A 25 5.48 -4.92 10.97
N TYR A 26 5.99 -5.16 9.76
CA TYR A 26 5.77 -6.40 9.01
C TYR A 26 6.28 -7.60 9.79
N THR A 27 7.53 -7.53 10.23
CA THR A 27 8.17 -8.59 11.01
C THR A 27 7.40 -8.89 12.28
N PHE A 28 6.98 -7.84 13.00
CA PHE A 28 6.17 -7.96 14.21
C PHE A 28 4.86 -8.72 13.94
N GLY A 29 4.06 -8.24 12.99
CA GLY A 29 2.77 -8.86 12.65
C GLY A 29 2.93 -10.29 12.15
N TRP A 30 3.92 -10.51 11.30
CA TRP A 30 4.12 -11.81 10.67
C TRP A 30 4.72 -12.87 11.62
N THR A 31 5.77 -12.51 12.37
CA THR A 31 6.49 -13.47 13.24
C THR A 31 5.72 -13.77 14.52
N ILE A 32 5.00 -12.81 15.08
CA ILE A 32 4.27 -13.00 16.37
C ILE A 32 2.89 -13.60 16.13
N PHE A 33 2.20 -13.22 15.07
CA PHE A 33 0.80 -13.61 14.88
C PHE A 33 0.60 -14.65 13.79
N LEU A 34 1.27 -14.58 12.64
CA LEU A 34 0.99 -15.52 11.55
C LEU A 34 1.81 -16.81 11.63
N LEU A 35 3.09 -16.68 11.89
CA LEU A 35 4.03 -17.80 11.88
C LEU A 35 3.75 -18.87 12.95
N PRO A 36 3.51 -18.53 14.24
CA PRO A 36 3.29 -19.53 15.30
C PRO A 36 2.02 -20.33 15.10
N TYR A 37 1.04 -19.78 14.39
CA TYR A 37 -0.23 -20.45 14.08
C TYR A 37 -0.21 -21.14 12.71
N GLN A 38 0.96 -21.23 12.07
CA GLN A 38 1.14 -21.86 10.77
C GLN A 38 0.19 -21.33 9.69
N ILE A 39 0.01 -20.02 9.68
CA ILE A 39 -0.82 -19.33 8.71
C ILE A 39 0.08 -18.96 7.53
N VAL A 40 -0.29 -19.39 6.32
CA VAL A 40 0.43 -19.08 5.09
C VAL A 40 -0.13 -17.82 4.50
N THR A 41 0.75 -16.89 4.15
CA THR A 41 0.41 -15.66 3.42
C THR A 41 0.73 -15.80 1.94
N GLY A 42 0.39 -14.81 1.14
CA GLY A 42 0.95 -14.63 -0.20
C GLY A 42 2.43 -14.19 -0.15
N GLY A 43 2.98 -13.93 -1.31
CA GLY A 43 4.32 -13.39 -1.45
C GLY A 43 5.44 -14.40 -1.22
N VAL A 44 6.68 -13.93 -1.32
CA VAL A 44 7.86 -14.78 -1.07
C VAL A 44 7.98 -15.17 0.40
N THR A 45 7.47 -14.37 1.34
CA THR A 45 7.37 -14.77 2.75
C THR A 45 6.45 -15.99 2.92
N GLY A 46 5.35 -16.05 2.15
CA GLY A 46 4.49 -17.24 2.10
C GLY A 46 5.20 -18.46 1.54
N ILE A 47 5.95 -18.34 0.45
CA ILE A 47 6.78 -19.43 -0.08
C ILE A 47 7.80 -19.88 0.95
N ALA A 48 8.48 -18.94 1.61
CA ALA A 48 9.47 -19.26 2.65
C ALA A 48 8.82 -19.96 3.86
N ALA A 49 7.59 -19.58 4.23
CA ALA A 49 6.81 -20.26 5.27
C ALA A 49 6.45 -21.70 4.86
N VAL A 50 5.99 -21.91 3.63
CA VAL A 50 5.69 -23.26 3.11
C VAL A 50 6.94 -24.14 3.13
N ILE A 51 8.11 -23.60 2.73
CA ILE A 51 9.40 -24.30 2.79
C ILE A 51 9.74 -24.63 4.25
N TYR A 52 9.62 -23.66 5.17
CA TYR A 52 9.89 -23.87 6.59
C TYR A 52 9.00 -24.95 7.19
N TYR A 53 7.70 -24.91 6.90
CA TYR A 53 6.78 -25.93 7.42
C TYR A 53 7.03 -27.32 6.86
N GLY A 54 7.57 -27.43 5.63
CA GLY A 54 7.87 -28.72 5.01
C GLY A 54 9.26 -29.27 5.36
N THR A 55 10.25 -28.41 5.51
CA THR A 55 11.67 -28.83 5.58
C THR A 55 12.39 -28.40 6.86
N GLY A 56 11.85 -27.43 7.62
CA GLY A 56 12.52 -26.83 8.77
C GLY A 56 13.57 -25.76 8.40
N ILE A 57 13.79 -25.47 7.10
CA ILE A 57 14.75 -24.43 6.68
C ILE A 57 14.27 -23.07 7.19
N PRO A 58 15.14 -22.28 7.87
CA PRO A 58 14.77 -20.98 8.40
C PRO A 58 14.19 -20.05 7.35
N ILE A 59 13.14 -19.32 7.71
CA ILE A 59 12.37 -18.47 6.80
C ILE A 59 13.22 -17.36 6.19
N TYR A 60 14.04 -16.69 7.00
CA TYR A 60 14.91 -15.62 6.54
C TYR A 60 15.86 -16.09 5.44
N LEU A 61 16.34 -17.33 5.49
CA LEU A 61 17.26 -17.89 4.50
C LEU A 61 16.53 -18.15 3.18
N SER A 62 15.39 -18.84 3.22
CA SER A 62 14.56 -19.10 2.03
C SER A 62 14.07 -17.78 1.40
N TYR A 63 13.61 -16.83 2.21
CA TYR A 63 13.20 -15.52 1.78
C TYR A 63 14.34 -14.77 1.07
N PHE A 64 15.52 -14.72 1.67
CA PHE A 64 16.68 -14.05 1.09
C PHE A 64 17.11 -14.68 -0.25
N LEU A 65 17.25 -16.00 -0.30
CA LEU A 65 17.69 -16.71 -1.50
C LEU A 65 16.72 -16.55 -2.67
N ILE A 66 15.41 -16.67 -2.44
CA ILE A 66 14.40 -16.50 -3.47
C ILE A 66 14.41 -15.06 -3.99
N ASN A 67 14.47 -14.08 -3.09
CA ASN A 67 14.54 -12.67 -3.48
C ASN A 67 15.83 -12.33 -4.22
N ALA A 68 16.97 -12.89 -3.83
CA ALA A 68 18.23 -12.70 -4.54
C ALA A 68 18.12 -13.22 -5.99
N ALA A 69 17.53 -14.41 -6.20
CA ALA A 69 17.28 -14.94 -7.52
C ALA A 69 16.32 -14.05 -8.36
N LEU A 70 15.23 -13.58 -7.75
CA LEU A 70 14.28 -12.66 -8.41
C LEU A 70 14.94 -11.31 -8.77
N LEU A 71 15.77 -10.76 -7.88
CA LEU A 71 16.52 -9.53 -8.15
C LEU A 71 17.49 -9.69 -9.30
N LEU A 72 18.24 -10.80 -9.36
CA LEU A 72 19.14 -11.10 -10.47
C LEU A 72 18.40 -11.15 -11.82
N ALA A 73 17.21 -11.77 -11.84
CA ALA A 73 16.36 -11.79 -13.01
C ALA A 73 15.82 -10.39 -13.39
N ALA A 74 15.53 -9.56 -12.37
CA ALA A 74 14.96 -8.22 -12.53
C ALA A 74 15.99 -7.13 -12.89
N LEU A 75 17.29 -7.37 -12.67
CA LEU A 75 18.35 -6.37 -12.84
C LEU A 75 18.32 -5.67 -14.20
N LYS A 76 18.06 -6.43 -15.27
CA LYS A 76 18.00 -5.90 -16.64
C LYS A 76 16.64 -5.29 -17.00
N ILE A 77 15.63 -5.51 -16.17
CA ILE A 77 14.23 -5.21 -16.50
C ILE A 77 13.72 -3.99 -15.74
N LEU A 78 13.98 -3.92 -14.43
CA LEU A 78 13.49 -2.87 -13.54
C LEU A 78 14.58 -1.79 -13.35
N GLY A 79 14.18 -0.53 -13.30
CA GLY A 79 15.12 0.58 -13.21
C GLY A 79 15.93 0.62 -11.90
N PHE A 80 17.14 1.22 -11.95
CA PHE A 80 18.11 1.24 -10.86
C PHE A 80 17.58 1.79 -9.53
N LYS A 81 16.78 2.87 -9.56
CA LYS A 81 16.20 3.46 -8.33
C LYS A 81 15.28 2.50 -7.57
N PHE A 82 14.44 1.77 -8.31
CA PHE A 82 13.58 0.74 -7.72
C PHE A 82 14.39 -0.38 -7.09
N MET A 83 15.46 -0.80 -7.78
CA MET A 83 16.34 -1.88 -7.31
C MET A 83 17.04 -1.54 -5.99
N VAL A 84 17.56 -0.34 -5.82
CA VAL A 84 18.31 0.02 -4.59
C VAL A 84 17.42 -0.04 -3.35
N LYS A 85 16.21 0.54 -3.39
CA LYS A 85 15.26 0.49 -2.26
C LYS A 85 14.78 -0.93 -1.99
N THR A 86 14.56 -1.73 -3.04
CA THR A 86 14.14 -3.12 -2.92
C THR A 86 15.25 -4.00 -2.32
N ILE A 87 16.51 -3.85 -2.75
CA ILE A 87 17.66 -4.56 -2.17
C ILE A 87 17.79 -4.22 -0.68
N TYR A 88 17.71 -2.94 -0.33
CA TYR A 88 17.74 -2.50 1.06
C TYR A 88 16.63 -3.18 1.88
N ALA A 89 15.40 -3.14 1.38
CA ALA A 89 14.25 -3.72 2.07
C ALA A 89 14.38 -5.24 2.27
N ILE A 90 14.87 -5.97 1.26
CA ILE A 90 15.08 -7.42 1.33
C ILE A 90 16.14 -7.76 2.40
N ILE A 91 17.26 -7.05 2.42
CA ILE A 91 18.32 -7.28 3.41
C ILE A 91 17.81 -6.99 4.82
N MET A 92 17.16 -5.83 5.02
CA MET A 92 16.63 -5.44 6.32
C MET A 92 15.56 -6.40 6.82
N LEU A 93 14.61 -6.79 5.95
CA LEU A 93 13.56 -7.73 6.32
C LEU A 93 14.14 -9.12 6.64
N SER A 94 15.13 -9.59 5.89
CA SER A 94 15.82 -10.85 6.20
C SER A 94 16.47 -10.84 7.59
N VAL A 95 17.14 -9.73 7.95
CA VAL A 95 17.75 -9.56 9.27
C VAL A 95 16.68 -9.51 10.37
N PHE A 96 15.62 -8.75 10.16
CA PHE A 96 14.53 -8.64 11.15
C PHE A 96 13.82 -9.97 11.36
N LEU A 97 13.54 -10.72 10.29
CA LEU A 97 12.93 -12.05 10.38
C LEU A 97 13.85 -13.05 11.12
N ALA A 98 15.16 -12.99 10.87
CA ALA A 98 16.11 -13.85 11.56
C ALA A 98 16.07 -13.61 13.08
N VAL A 99 16.23 -12.34 13.49
CA VAL A 99 16.21 -11.97 14.92
C VAL A 99 14.86 -12.28 15.57
N ALA A 100 13.77 -11.94 14.89
CA ALA A 100 12.43 -12.15 15.44
C ALA A 100 12.06 -13.64 15.52
N GLN A 101 12.49 -14.45 14.55
CA GLN A 101 12.25 -15.90 14.57
C GLN A 101 12.96 -16.57 15.74
N ASP A 102 14.22 -16.20 16.00
CA ASP A 102 14.99 -16.74 17.14
C ASP A 102 14.35 -16.35 18.48
N TRP A 103 13.81 -15.14 18.61
CA TRP A 103 13.11 -14.67 19.82
C TRP A 103 11.80 -15.39 20.09
N MET A 104 11.13 -15.87 19.04
CA MET A 104 9.83 -16.53 19.15
C MET A 104 9.93 -18.04 19.36
N ILE A 105 11.12 -18.61 19.40
CA ILE A 105 11.33 -20.03 19.73
C ILE A 105 11.39 -20.17 21.25
N GLY A 106 10.45 -20.91 21.82
CA GLY A 106 10.43 -21.22 23.26
C GLY A 106 11.50 -22.24 23.67
N GLU A 107 11.64 -22.46 24.95
CA GLU A 107 12.58 -23.45 25.52
C GLU A 107 12.29 -24.87 25.05
N ASP A 108 11.06 -25.16 24.67
CA ASP A 108 10.60 -26.42 24.11
C ASP A 108 10.88 -26.59 22.60
N GLY A 109 11.53 -25.61 21.97
CA GLY A 109 11.81 -25.57 20.54
C GLY A 109 10.58 -25.30 19.68
N LYS A 110 9.43 -24.99 20.26
CA LYS A 110 8.22 -24.58 19.53
C LYS A 110 8.08 -23.06 19.51
N MET A 111 7.37 -22.57 18.51
CA MET A 111 7.05 -21.14 18.46
C MET A 111 5.99 -20.77 19.48
N ILE A 112 6.22 -19.65 20.17
CA ILE A 112 5.34 -19.12 21.22
C ILE A 112 4.06 -18.57 20.59
N GLN A 113 2.91 -19.16 20.95
CA GLN A 113 1.60 -18.66 20.55
C GLN A 113 1.10 -17.62 21.56
N VAL A 114 1.33 -16.34 21.27
CA VAL A 114 1.04 -15.22 22.20
C VAL A 114 -0.43 -15.13 22.59
N LEU A 115 -1.35 -15.48 21.71
CA LEU A 115 -2.80 -15.48 21.98
C LEU A 115 -3.31 -16.81 22.59
N GLY A 116 -2.43 -17.81 22.74
CA GLY A 116 -2.82 -19.15 23.20
C GLY A 116 -3.32 -20.07 22.09
N GLU A 117 -3.56 -21.33 22.44
CA GLU A 117 -4.01 -22.34 21.50
C GLU A 117 -5.45 -22.08 21.02
N GLY A 118 -5.72 -22.44 19.76
CA GLY A 118 -7.06 -22.30 19.16
C GLY A 118 -7.45 -20.87 18.73
N GLN A 119 -6.57 -19.89 18.89
CA GLN A 119 -6.82 -18.49 18.50
C GLN A 119 -6.32 -18.17 17.08
N ASP A 120 -6.28 -19.16 16.19
CA ASP A 120 -5.78 -19.03 14.82
C ASP A 120 -6.45 -17.87 14.04
N PHE A 121 -7.79 -17.77 14.13
CA PHE A 121 -8.52 -16.73 13.40
C PHE A 121 -8.25 -15.32 13.95
N MET A 122 -8.21 -15.15 15.27
CA MET A 122 -7.88 -13.87 15.88
C MET A 122 -6.45 -13.45 15.51
N SER A 123 -5.53 -14.40 15.57
CA SER A 123 -4.14 -14.19 15.21
C SER A 123 -3.98 -13.80 13.73
N LEU A 124 -4.74 -14.47 12.85
CA LEU A 124 -4.81 -14.13 11.44
C LEU A 124 -5.24 -12.66 11.23
N VAL A 125 -6.33 -12.25 11.86
CA VAL A 125 -6.86 -10.88 11.69
C VAL A 125 -5.84 -9.84 12.16
N ILE A 126 -5.28 -10.01 13.35
CA ILE A 126 -4.28 -9.09 13.92
C ILE A 126 -3.01 -9.07 13.05
N GLY A 127 -2.51 -10.25 12.66
CA GLY A 127 -1.34 -10.36 11.79
C GLY A 127 -1.53 -9.62 10.48
N CYS A 128 -2.67 -9.83 9.79
CA CYS A 128 -2.99 -9.17 8.53
C CYS A 128 -3.16 -7.65 8.66
N LEU A 129 -3.67 -7.16 9.80
CA LEU A 129 -3.73 -5.71 10.06
C LEU A 129 -2.32 -5.11 10.10
N PHE A 130 -1.38 -5.75 10.80
CA PHE A 130 0.01 -5.28 10.86
C PHE A 130 0.74 -5.43 9.53
N THR A 131 0.63 -6.57 8.86
CA THR A 131 1.32 -6.80 7.59
C THR A 131 0.77 -5.92 6.47
N GLY A 132 -0.55 -5.80 6.34
CA GLY A 132 -1.18 -4.93 5.34
C GLY A 132 -0.86 -3.45 5.55
N LEU A 133 -0.89 -2.96 6.80
CA LEU A 133 -0.46 -1.61 7.15
C LEU A 133 1.01 -1.38 6.80
N SER A 134 1.86 -2.35 7.13
CA SER A 134 3.29 -2.31 6.83
C SER A 134 3.57 -2.19 5.34
N LEU A 135 2.96 -3.07 4.53
CA LEU A 135 3.09 -3.03 3.07
C LEU A 135 2.65 -1.68 2.50
N ALA A 136 1.55 -1.12 3.01
CA ALA A 136 1.10 0.21 2.61
C ALA A 136 2.15 1.28 2.91
N VAL A 137 2.75 1.27 4.11
CA VAL A 137 3.81 2.22 4.48
C VAL A 137 5.01 2.09 3.55
N VAL A 138 5.47 0.87 3.26
CA VAL A 138 6.61 0.64 2.35
C VAL A 138 6.31 1.13 0.95
N PHE A 139 5.13 0.82 0.38
CA PHE A 139 4.75 1.25 -0.97
C PHE A 139 4.55 2.77 -1.08
N LEU A 140 4.00 3.42 -0.06
CA LEU A 140 3.84 4.88 -0.03
C LEU A 140 5.18 5.64 -0.06
N HIS A 141 6.30 4.98 0.30
CA HIS A 141 7.65 5.54 0.25
C HIS A 141 8.48 4.98 -0.91
N ASN A 142 7.80 4.50 -1.98
CA ASN A 142 8.41 3.96 -3.19
C ASN A 142 9.38 2.79 -2.92
N GLY A 143 9.14 2.03 -1.84
CA GLY A 143 9.81 0.78 -1.54
C GLY A 143 9.01 -0.42 -2.07
N SER A 144 9.64 -1.58 -1.98
CA SER A 144 9.00 -2.89 -2.18
C SER A 144 9.65 -3.86 -1.21
N THR A 145 8.86 -4.76 -0.64
CA THR A 145 9.40 -5.84 0.20
C THR A 145 10.10 -6.92 -0.64
N GLY A 146 10.20 -6.72 -1.94
CA GLY A 146 10.66 -7.76 -2.85
C GLY A 146 9.53 -8.75 -3.15
N GLY A 147 9.91 -10.01 -3.37
CA GLY A 147 8.91 -11.06 -3.48
C GLY A 147 8.13 -11.05 -4.79
N THR A 148 6.86 -11.38 -4.69
CA THR A 148 5.93 -11.43 -5.82
C THR A 148 5.72 -10.08 -6.48
N ASP A 149 5.98 -8.97 -5.78
CA ASP A 149 6.01 -7.61 -6.34
C ASP A 149 6.98 -7.48 -7.51
N ILE A 150 8.16 -8.12 -7.42
CA ILE A 150 9.15 -8.14 -8.50
C ILE A 150 8.59 -8.89 -9.71
N ILE A 151 7.96 -10.04 -9.47
CA ILE A 151 7.33 -10.84 -10.53
C ILE A 151 6.23 -10.00 -11.20
N ALA A 152 5.36 -9.38 -10.41
CA ALA A 152 4.28 -8.56 -10.92
C ALA A 152 4.80 -7.35 -11.73
N ALA A 153 5.87 -6.69 -11.27
CA ALA A 153 6.50 -5.60 -11.99
C ALA A 153 7.12 -6.04 -13.32
N ILE A 154 7.74 -7.22 -13.36
CA ILE A 154 8.28 -7.80 -14.59
C ILE A 154 7.16 -8.12 -15.58
N VAL A 155 6.11 -8.82 -15.13
CA VAL A 155 4.96 -9.18 -16.00
C VAL A 155 4.26 -7.94 -16.53
N ASN A 156 4.02 -6.93 -15.68
CA ASN A 156 3.40 -5.67 -16.09
C ASN A 156 4.22 -4.91 -17.15
N LYS A 157 5.55 -5.06 -17.12
CA LYS A 157 6.41 -4.41 -18.13
C LYS A 157 6.26 -5.00 -19.53
N TYR A 158 6.06 -6.32 -19.61
CA TYR A 158 5.93 -7.03 -20.90
C TYR A 158 4.48 -7.20 -21.36
N HIS A 159 3.56 -7.29 -20.40
CA HIS A 159 2.14 -7.50 -20.67
C HIS A 159 1.32 -6.40 -20.00
N ASN A 160 0.29 -5.91 -20.69
CA ASN A 160 -0.63 -4.88 -20.13
C ASN A 160 -1.61 -5.50 -19.10
N ILE A 161 -1.09 -6.30 -18.16
CA ILE A 161 -1.86 -6.91 -17.08
C ILE A 161 -1.64 -6.08 -15.82
N SER A 162 -2.71 -5.76 -15.07
CA SER A 162 -2.56 -5.02 -13.84
C SER A 162 -1.74 -5.79 -12.80
N LEU A 163 -0.88 -5.08 -12.06
CA LEU A 163 -0.03 -5.65 -11.00
C LEU A 163 -0.85 -6.50 -10.01
N GLY A 164 -2.00 -5.98 -9.57
CA GLY A 164 -2.85 -6.69 -8.61
C GLY A 164 -3.37 -8.04 -9.13
N ARG A 165 -3.69 -8.16 -10.41
CA ARG A 165 -4.11 -9.46 -10.98
C ARG A 165 -2.99 -10.50 -10.96
N VAL A 166 -1.77 -10.07 -11.26
CA VAL A 166 -0.61 -10.97 -11.22
C VAL A 166 -0.34 -11.41 -9.79
N LEU A 167 -0.38 -10.47 -8.83
CA LEU A 167 -0.18 -10.76 -7.40
C LEU A 167 -1.22 -11.75 -6.90
N ILE A 168 -2.51 -11.50 -7.11
CA ILE A 168 -3.58 -12.41 -6.67
C ILE A 168 -3.38 -13.81 -7.25
N PHE A 169 -3.02 -13.92 -8.53
CA PHE A 169 -2.83 -15.23 -9.15
C PHE A 169 -1.63 -15.98 -8.58
N VAL A 170 -0.49 -15.29 -8.40
CA VAL A 170 0.72 -15.89 -7.82
C VAL A 170 0.49 -16.29 -6.37
N ASP A 171 -0.13 -15.42 -5.58
CA ASP A 171 -0.41 -15.68 -4.17
C ASP A 171 -1.42 -16.83 -4.00
N LEU A 172 -2.40 -16.95 -4.89
CA LEU A 172 -3.33 -18.08 -4.91
C LEU A 172 -2.60 -19.42 -5.14
N LEU A 173 -1.61 -19.44 -6.05
CA LEU A 173 -0.79 -20.62 -6.28
C LEU A 173 0.06 -20.97 -5.05
N ILE A 174 0.63 -19.96 -4.38
CA ILE A 174 1.44 -20.14 -3.17
C ILE A 174 0.59 -20.74 -2.05
N VAL A 175 -0.54 -20.09 -1.75
CA VAL A 175 -1.47 -20.57 -0.70
C VAL A 175 -2.01 -21.93 -1.05
N GLY A 176 -2.39 -22.19 -2.30
CA GLY A 176 -2.85 -23.49 -2.76
C GLY A 176 -1.79 -24.58 -2.62
N SER A 177 -0.52 -24.27 -2.90
CA SER A 177 0.59 -25.22 -2.75
C SER A 177 0.83 -25.66 -1.30
N SER A 178 0.47 -24.84 -0.31
CA SER A 178 0.60 -25.17 1.09
C SER A 178 -0.23 -26.40 1.50
N PHE A 179 -1.33 -26.69 0.77
CA PHE A 179 -2.14 -27.89 0.98
C PHE A 179 -1.30 -29.15 0.93
N PHE A 180 -0.44 -29.29 -0.07
CA PHE A 180 0.38 -30.50 -0.26
C PHE A 180 1.37 -30.67 0.89
N VAL A 181 1.94 -29.57 1.39
CA VAL A 181 2.90 -29.58 2.50
C VAL A 181 2.21 -29.97 3.81
N PHE A 182 1.07 -29.37 4.11
CA PHE A 182 0.33 -29.72 5.34
C PHE A 182 -0.27 -31.13 5.29
N ASN A 183 -0.82 -31.54 4.13
CA ASN A 183 -1.40 -32.87 3.97
C ASN A 183 -0.34 -34.00 4.01
N ALA A 184 0.92 -33.68 3.77
CA ALA A 184 2.02 -34.63 3.87
C ALA A 184 2.54 -34.85 5.33
N LYS A 185 2.14 -33.97 6.25
CA LYS A 185 2.55 -34.09 7.68
C LYS A 185 1.78 -35.18 8.40
N PRO A 186 2.45 -36.04 9.20
CA PRO A 186 1.79 -37.14 9.91
C PRO A 186 0.80 -36.63 10.97
N ASP A 187 1.02 -35.46 11.53
CA ASP A 187 0.19 -34.85 12.59
C ASP A 187 -1.03 -34.08 12.06
N PHE A 188 -1.20 -34.01 10.74
CA PHE A 188 -2.28 -33.25 10.09
C PHE A 188 -3.26 -34.18 9.39
N THR A 189 -4.55 -33.91 9.57
CA THR A 189 -5.60 -34.49 8.72
C THR A 189 -5.76 -33.68 7.43
N THR A 190 -6.38 -34.30 6.41
CA THR A 190 -6.74 -33.57 5.18
C THR A 190 -7.62 -32.36 5.48
N ILE A 191 -8.49 -32.44 6.49
CA ILE A 191 -9.36 -31.34 6.93
C ILE A 191 -8.51 -30.20 7.52
N ASP A 192 -7.47 -30.49 8.27
CA ASP A 192 -6.57 -29.46 8.82
C ASP A 192 -5.79 -28.78 7.71
N ALA A 193 -5.31 -29.53 6.72
CA ALA A 193 -4.66 -28.96 5.55
C ALA A 193 -5.59 -28.01 4.77
N VAL A 194 -6.86 -28.40 4.56
CA VAL A 194 -7.87 -27.54 3.94
C VAL A 194 -8.11 -26.28 4.79
N ARG A 195 -8.21 -26.41 6.11
CA ARG A 195 -8.38 -25.28 7.03
C ARG A 195 -7.24 -24.27 6.88
N LYS A 196 -5.98 -24.72 6.78
CA LYS A 196 -4.82 -23.83 6.58
C LYS A 196 -4.86 -23.10 5.25
N VAL A 197 -5.30 -23.75 4.18
CA VAL A 197 -5.53 -23.08 2.88
C VAL A 197 -6.64 -22.03 2.97
N VAL A 198 -7.76 -22.36 3.63
CA VAL A 198 -8.84 -21.37 3.84
C VAL A 198 -8.34 -20.15 4.62
N PHE A 199 -7.55 -20.36 5.68
CA PHE A 199 -6.93 -19.26 6.41
C PHE A 199 -5.99 -18.47 5.52
N GLY A 200 -5.18 -19.11 4.68
CA GLY A 200 -4.33 -18.41 3.70
C GLY A 200 -5.11 -17.57 2.70
N LEU A 201 -6.27 -18.04 2.23
CA LEU A 201 -7.17 -17.22 1.38
C LEU A 201 -7.74 -16.03 2.15
N CYS A 202 -8.11 -16.22 3.43
CA CYS A 202 -8.57 -15.14 4.29
C CYS A 202 -7.46 -14.09 4.50
N THR A 203 -6.19 -14.52 4.70
CA THR A 203 -5.06 -13.57 4.82
C THR A 203 -4.93 -12.71 3.57
N MET A 204 -4.97 -13.31 2.38
CA MET A 204 -4.91 -12.55 1.12
C MET A 204 -5.98 -11.47 1.04
N VAL A 205 -7.22 -11.80 1.41
CA VAL A 205 -8.33 -10.84 1.35
C VAL A 205 -8.14 -9.72 2.37
N ILE A 206 -7.88 -10.04 3.63
CA ILE A 206 -7.80 -9.05 4.71
C ILE A 206 -6.57 -8.16 4.53
N GLU A 207 -5.41 -8.73 4.21
CA GLU A 207 -4.17 -7.98 4.00
C GLU A 207 -4.31 -6.98 2.84
N ASN A 208 -4.88 -7.41 1.70
CA ASN A 208 -5.13 -6.53 0.57
C ASN A 208 -6.16 -5.45 0.88
N LEU A 209 -7.24 -5.76 1.62
CA LEU A 209 -8.21 -4.74 2.04
C LEU A 209 -7.55 -3.66 2.93
N VAL A 210 -6.70 -4.06 3.87
CA VAL A 210 -5.97 -3.11 4.74
C VAL A 210 -4.99 -2.29 3.91
N LEU A 211 -4.21 -2.93 3.05
CA LEU A 211 -3.29 -2.29 2.13
C LEU A 211 -3.99 -1.23 1.28
N ASP A 212 -5.06 -1.61 0.59
CA ASP A 212 -5.81 -0.73 -0.29
C ASP A 212 -6.47 0.42 0.48
N TYR A 213 -7.02 0.16 1.65
CA TYR A 213 -7.61 1.20 2.51
C TYR A 213 -6.58 2.27 2.88
N VAL A 214 -5.40 1.87 3.33
CA VAL A 214 -4.33 2.81 3.74
C VAL A 214 -3.75 3.55 2.53
N MET A 215 -3.53 2.84 1.41
CA MET A 215 -3.02 3.44 0.17
C MET A 215 -3.99 4.49 -0.39
N ASN A 216 -5.28 4.17 -0.42
CA ASN A 216 -6.32 5.07 -0.94
C ASN A 216 -6.55 6.27 -0.03
N ALA A 217 -6.53 6.07 1.32
CA ALA A 217 -6.71 7.16 2.28
C ALA A 217 -5.72 8.33 2.07
N LYS A 218 -4.51 8.06 1.61
CA LYS A 218 -3.49 9.09 1.33
C LYS A 218 -3.67 9.76 -0.05
N ARG A 219 -4.31 9.09 -1.00
CA ARG A 219 -4.51 9.58 -2.38
C ARG A 219 -5.88 10.21 -2.59
N GLU A 220 -6.74 10.13 -1.60
CA GLU A 220 -8.10 10.62 -1.73
C GLU A 220 -8.11 12.14 -1.89
N SER A 221 -8.66 12.57 -3.02
CA SER A 221 -8.93 13.97 -3.34
C SER A 221 -10.39 14.29 -3.10
N VAL A 222 -10.68 15.54 -2.81
CA VAL A 222 -12.03 16.03 -2.56
C VAL A 222 -12.29 17.27 -3.39
N GLN A 223 -13.53 17.40 -3.84
CA GLN A 223 -14.04 18.60 -4.46
C GLN A 223 -14.95 19.33 -3.48
N PHE A 224 -14.70 20.60 -3.30
CA PHE A 224 -15.57 21.52 -2.58
C PHE A 224 -16.37 22.36 -3.54
N MET A 225 -17.67 22.49 -3.26
CA MET A 225 -18.52 23.51 -3.82
C MET A 225 -18.99 24.41 -2.67
N ILE A 226 -18.55 25.69 -2.71
CA ILE A 226 -18.82 26.65 -1.63
C ILE A 226 -19.73 27.74 -2.18
N PHE A 227 -20.87 27.89 -1.54
CA PHE A 227 -21.89 28.90 -1.85
C PHE A 227 -21.86 29.98 -0.78
N SER A 228 -21.33 31.17 -1.16
CA SER A 228 -21.18 32.26 -0.21
C SER A 228 -21.26 33.60 -0.91
N LYS A 229 -21.83 34.58 -0.24
CA LYS A 229 -21.78 35.98 -0.69
C LYS A 229 -20.40 36.60 -0.56
N LYS A 230 -19.56 36.04 0.35
CA LYS A 230 -18.16 36.46 0.55
C LYS A 230 -17.17 35.62 -0.25
N TYR A 231 -17.58 35.18 -1.45
CA TYR A 231 -16.80 34.26 -2.27
C TYR A 231 -15.39 34.79 -2.60
N GLN A 232 -15.21 36.10 -2.80
CA GLN A 232 -13.90 36.69 -3.11
C GLN A 232 -12.93 36.60 -1.94
N GLU A 233 -13.40 36.88 -0.71
CA GLU A 233 -12.57 36.79 0.49
C GLU A 233 -12.15 35.33 0.74
N ILE A 234 -13.08 34.37 0.56
CA ILE A 234 -12.80 32.94 0.69
C ILE A 234 -11.81 32.49 -0.36
N ALA A 235 -12.00 32.86 -1.64
CA ALA A 235 -11.12 32.51 -2.73
C ALA A 235 -9.70 33.02 -2.52
N ASN A 236 -9.56 34.30 -2.10
CA ASN A 236 -8.27 34.90 -1.80
C ASN A 236 -7.57 34.22 -0.62
N ALA A 237 -8.31 33.90 0.45
CA ALA A 237 -7.73 33.24 1.62
C ALA A 237 -7.23 31.83 1.28
N ILE A 238 -7.98 31.05 0.51
CA ILE A 238 -7.57 29.69 0.07
C ILE A 238 -6.39 29.76 -0.89
N GLY A 239 -6.43 30.66 -1.89
CA GLY A 239 -5.33 30.84 -2.85
C GLY A 239 -4.02 31.26 -2.17
N MET A 240 -4.08 32.20 -1.23
CA MET A 240 -2.88 32.73 -0.55
C MET A 240 -2.32 31.81 0.55
N GLN A 241 -3.20 31.15 1.30
CA GLN A 241 -2.77 30.35 2.47
C GLN A 241 -2.46 28.89 2.10
N MET A 242 -3.08 28.34 1.06
CA MET A 242 -2.99 26.94 0.71
C MET A 242 -2.36 26.68 -0.67
N ASP A 243 -2.10 27.73 -1.45
CA ASP A 243 -1.58 27.64 -2.83
C ASP A 243 -2.44 26.71 -3.72
N HIS A 244 -3.77 26.80 -3.55
CA HIS A 244 -4.73 26.04 -4.34
C HIS A 244 -5.45 26.90 -5.37
N GLY A 245 -5.66 26.32 -6.55
CA GLY A 245 -6.53 26.91 -7.56
C GLY A 245 -7.99 26.95 -7.11
N VAL A 246 -8.63 28.11 -7.24
CA VAL A 246 -10.04 28.30 -6.95
C VAL A 246 -10.74 28.72 -8.24
N THR A 247 -11.71 27.92 -8.69
CA THR A 247 -12.55 28.25 -9.84
C THR A 247 -13.85 28.85 -9.38
N ILE A 248 -14.22 30.00 -9.94
CA ILE A 248 -15.50 30.64 -9.65
C ILE A 248 -16.48 30.27 -10.77
N LEU A 249 -17.61 29.67 -10.39
CA LEU A 249 -18.68 29.33 -11.30
C LEU A 249 -19.84 30.30 -11.10
N ASP A 250 -20.38 30.78 -12.21
CA ASP A 250 -21.58 31.61 -12.23
C ASP A 250 -22.83 30.72 -12.17
N GLY A 251 -23.76 31.08 -11.31
CA GLY A 251 -25.01 30.36 -11.14
C GLY A 251 -26.17 31.30 -10.80
N HIS A 252 -27.38 30.78 -10.90
CA HIS A 252 -28.59 31.48 -10.51
C HIS A 252 -29.40 30.60 -9.56
N GLY A 253 -29.88 31.20 -8.47
CA GLY A 253 -30.84 30.54 -7.61
C GLY A 253 -32.18 30.39 -8.31
N TRP A 254 -32.60 29.17 -8.63
CA TRP A 254 -33.87 28.92 -9.34
C TRP A 254 -35.07 29.56 -8.63
N TYR A 255 -35.14 29.43 -7.32
CA TYR A 255 -36.27 29.94 -6.53
C TYR A 255 -36.21 31.45 -6.29
N THR A 256 -34.99 31.98 -6.08
CA THR A 256 -34.82 33.40 -5.75
C THR A 256 -34.58 34.30 -6.98
N GLY A 257 -34.20 33.72 -8.11
CA GLY A 257 -33.76 34.42 -9.31
C GLY A 257 -32.44 35.20 -9.17
N ASN A 258 -31.83 35.16 -7.98
CA ASN A 258 -30.61 35.94 -7.70
C ASN A 258 -29.38 35.27 -8.32
N GLU A 259 -28.46 36.09 -8.81
CA GLU A 259 -27.11 35.62 -9.18
C GLU A 259 -26.33 35.17 -7.96
N MET A 260 -25.60 34.09 -8.11
CA MET A 260 -24.71 33.57 -7.10
C MET A 260 -23.40 33.10 -7.71
N LYS A 261 -22.32 33.22 -6.94
CA LYS A 261 -21.01 32.69 -7.29
C LYS A 261 -20.73 31.48 -6.44
N VAL A 262 -20.30 30.39 -7.08
CA VAL A 262 -19.96 29.12 -6.45
C VAL A 262 -18.48 28.90 -6.61
N LEU A 263 -17.76 28.70 -5.51
CA LEU A 263 -16.34 28.33 -5.57
C LEU A 263 -16.23 26.81 -5.74
N CYS A 264 -15.49 26.40 -6.76
CA CYS A 264 -15.11 25.02 -6.97
C CYS A 264 -13.62 24.87 -6.68
N ILE A 265 -13.27 23.96 -5.73
CA ILE A 265 -11.91 23.77 -5.25
C ILE A 265 -11.64 22.28 -5.24
N LEU A 266 -10.50 21.87 -5.82
CA LEU A 266 -9.98 20.51 -5.70
C LEU A 266 -8.83 20.53 -4.68
N ALA A 267 -8.88 19.66 -3.68
CA ALA A 267 -7.88 19.59 -2.62
C ALA A 267 -7.66 18.12 -2.20
N LYS A 268 -6.59 17.86 -1.46
CA LYS A 268 -6.40 16.56 -0.81
C LYS A 268 -7.32 16.45 0.40
N LYS A 269 -7.79 15.24 0.69
CA LYS A 269 -8.72 15.01 1.81
C LYS A 269 -8.19 15.49 3.16
N ASN A 270 -6.88 15.40 3.40
CA ASN A 270 -6.25 15.87 4.64
C ASN A 270 -6.30 17.40 4.82
N GLU A 271 -6.53 18.14 3.75
CA GLU A 271 -6.62 19.62 3.75
C GLU A 271 -8.05 20.12 4.03
N SER A 272 -9.03 19.22 3.99
CA SER A 272 -10.46 19.55 4.17
C SER A 272 -10.74 20.35 5.44
N VAL A 273 -10.12 19.98 6.56
CA VAL A 273 -10.32 20.68 7.85
C VAL A 273 -9.88 22.14 7.78
N THR A 274 -8.79 22.41 7.05
CA THR A 274 -8.28 23.77 6.86
C THR A 274 -9.24 24.59 6.00
N ILE A 275 -9.74 24.03 4.90
CA ILE A 275 -10.73 24.68 4.04
C ILE A 275 -12.01 25.01 4.83
N PHE A 276 -12.57 24.05 5.57
CA PHE A 276 -13.74 24.29 6.40
C PHE A 276 -13.50 25.40 7.44
N ARG A 277 -12.31 25.44 8.03
CA ARG A 277 -11.95 26.48 9.02
C ARG A 277 -11.90 27.86 8.37
N ILE A 278 -11.25 28.00 7.21
CA ILE A 278 -11.18 29.27 6.44
C ILE A 278 -12.59 29.75 6.11
N VAL A 279 -13.42 28.88 5.53
CA VAL A 279 -14.79 29.23 5.16
C VAL A 279 -15.59 29.68 6.36
N LYS A 280 -15.54 28.91 7.47
CA LYS A 280 -16.32 29.23 8.69
C LYS A 280 -15.89 30.51 9.37
N ILE A 281 -14.61 30.91 9.29
CA ILE A 281 -14.10 32.16 9.84
C ILE A 281 -14.62 33.35 9.00
N ILE A 282 -14.62 33.22 7.67
CA ILE A 282 -15.00 34.32 6.77
C ILE A 282 -16.53 34.48 6.66
N ASP A 283 -17.21 33.33 6.45
CA ASP A 283 -18.66 33.30 6.33
C ASP A 283 -19.24 32.08 7.08
N PRO A 284 -19.66 32.27 8.33
CA PRO A 284 -20.29 31.21 9.12
C PRO A 284 -21.59 30.63 8.51
N ASN A 285 -22.23 31.39 7.61
CA ASN A 285 -23.48 31.00 6.96
C ASN A 285 -23.26 30.42 5.54
N ALA A 286 -22.01 30.25 5.11
CA ALA A 286 -21.71 29.62 3.82
C ALA A 286 -22.26 28.18 3.76
N PHE A 287 -22.87 27.83 2.63
CA PHE A 287 -23.23 26.44 2.34
C PHE A 287 -22.05 25.77 1.64
N VAL A 288 -21.61 24.65 2.17
CA VAL A 288 -20.46 23.90 1.66
C VAL A 288 -20.86 22.47 1.36
N SER A 289 -20.66 22.02 0.12
CA SER A 289 -20.77 20.63 -0.28
C SER A 289 -19.37 20.09 -0.53
N GLN A 290 -19.06 18.93 0.06
CA GLN A 290 -17.82 18.19 -0.18
C GLN A 290 -18.16 16.83 -0.79
N SER A 291 -17.47 16.47 -1.88
CA SER A 291 -17.57 15.16 -2.51
C SER A 291 -16.19 14.56 -2.71
N SER A 292 -16.07 13.23 -2.57
CA SER A 292 -14.84 12.51 -2.91
C SER A 292 -14.69 12.42 -4.43
N VAL A 293 -13.45 12.62 -4.91
CA VAL A 293 -13.10 12.52 -6.32
C VAL A 293 -12.14 11.35 -6.50
N ILE A 294 -12.48 10.43 -7.41
CA ILE A 294 -11.74 9.17 -7.61
C ILE A 294 -10.38 9.39 -8.28
N GLY A 295 -10.12 10.54 -8.88
CA GLY A 295 -8.81 10.86 -9.45
C GLY A 295 -8.76 12.30 -9.89
N VAL A 296 -7.72 12.98 -9.47
CA VAL A 296 -7.37 14.33 -9.93
C VAL A 296 -5.96 14.24 -10.49
N TYR A 297 -5.81 14.68 -11.74
CA TYR A 297 -4.54 14.61 -12.46
C TYR A 297 -4.15 15.99 -12.95
N GLY A 298 -2.88 16.31 -12.90
CA GLY A 298 -2.33 17.60 -13.34
C GLY A 298 -1.59 18.32 -12.23
N GLU A 299 -1.39 19.61 -12.39
CA GLU A 299 -0.59 20.45 -11.49
C GLU A 299 -1.04 20.34 -10.03
N GLY A 300 -0.12 19.94 -9.15
CA GLY A 300 -0.37 19.75 -7.71
C GLY A 300 -0.97 18.40 -7.32
N PHE A 301 -1.37 17.55 -8.28
CA PHE A 301 -1.95 16.22 -8.10
C PHE A 301 -1.15 15.13 -8.82
N ASP A 302 -1.74 13.96 -9.03
CA ASP A 302 -1.08 12.83 -9.68
C ASP A 302 -0.79 13.10 -11.16
N GLU A 303 0.31 12.56 -11.69
CA GLU A 303 0.67 12.69 -13.12
C GLU A 303 -0.20 11.76 -13.99
N MET A 304 -0.61 12.26 -15.15
CA MET A 304 -1.28 11.45 -16.17
C MET A 304 -0.30 10.49 -16.83
N LYS A 305 -0.32 9.21 -16.46
CA LYS A 305 0.55 8.16 -17.02
C LYS A 305 -0.03 7.55 -18.30
N VAL A 306 -0.32 8.37 -19.30
CA VAL A 306 -0.80 7.89 -20.61
C VAL A 306 0.37 7.82 -21.58
N LYS A 307 0.63 6.63 -22.15
CA LYS A 307 1.62 6.49 -23.24
C LYS A 307 1.00 7.02 -24.53
N ILE A 308 1.45 8.19 -24.97
CA ILE A 308 1.05 8.78 -26.26
C ILE A 308 1.91 8.16 -27.34
N LYS A 309 1.29 7.52 -28.33
CA LYS A 309 1.98 7.03 -29.55
C LYS A 309 1.96 8.14 -30.60
N GLU A 310 3.00 8.24 -31.43
CA GLU A 310 3.06 9.25 -32.51
C GLU A 310 1.85 9.23 -33.47
N LYS A 311 1.22 8.06 -33.64
CA LYS A 311 -0.03 7.95 -34.40
C LYS A 311 -1.20 8.72 -33.79
N ASP A 312 -1.27 8.77 -32.44
CA ASP A 312 -2.34 9.44 -31.70
C ASP A 312 -2.23 10.96 -31.87
N ILE A 313 -0.98 11.49 -31.93
CA ILE A 313 -0.73 12.92 -32.14
C ILE A 313 -1.12 13.34 -33.57
N LYS A 314 -0.89 12.48 -34.57
CA LYS A 314 -1.25 12.77 -35.96
C LYS A 314 -2.77 12.75 -36.19
N SER A 315 -3.50 11.86 -35.52
CA SER A 315 -4.97 11.76 -35.66
C SER A 315 -5.73 12.92 -34.99
N ILE A 316 -5.12 13.61 -34.02
CA ILE A 316 -5.76 14.77 -33.33
C ILE A 316 -5.48 16.08 -34.08
N LYS A 317 -4.42 16.13 -34.92
CA LYS A 317 -4.04 17.31 -35.69
C LYS A 317 -4.60 17.32 -37.12
N SER A 318 -5.27 16.27 -37.56
CA SER A 318 -6.04 16.16 -38.78
C SER A 318 -7.52 16.46 -38.53
#